data_2fb3a52df428811c9b54abf87faf3b4c
#
_entry.id   2fb3a52df428811c9b54abf87faf3b4c
#
_cell.length_a   1.000
_cell.length_b   1.000
_cell.length_c   1.000
_cell.angle_alpha   90.00
_cell.angle_beta   90.00
_cell.angle_gamma   90.00
#
_symmetry.space_group_name_H-M   'P 1'
#
loop_
_entity.id
_entity.type
_entity.pdbx_description
1 polymer ?
#
loop_
_entity_poly.entity_id
_entity_poly.type
_entity_poly.pdbx_seq_one_letter_code
_entity_poly.pdbx_strand_id
1 'polypeptide(L)'
;MKRTLFASIAIVATAWASAPVSADEMKAEVIHWWTSGGEAAAVKVFADQFTKAGGTWVDSAVAGAANARNAAISRTVAGNPPTAMQLNTGKQFDELVEGGLLADVDTIATEGNWKGVMPAAIIAAATRNGKMYAVPINIHGQNWLWYNKAVLASVGADEPKTWNDAIAILDKLKADGKVIPLAFSGQKNWEQNLFNAVMIGVGGAQMWTGILGKRDASLARSAEFKAVAVTYKKLKDYVDAGAPGRNWNDATNMVIQGKAGMQIMGDWAKGEFIAAGKVADKDYGCTVLSNGSGGYVMGGDVFVFPKAKDPSTTKAQLTLARLMLTPETQIQFALKKGSIPVRSDVDTSALDACAQKGMRYVADKAQQMPSGDMLAPPATIGALQDAISQYWNTNMSADEFSAKVAAVLKSQE
;
A
#
# COMPACT_ATOMS: atom_id res chain seq x y z
N MET A 1 96.94 -12.09 -26.96
CA MET A 1 95.87 -11.08 -27.11
C MET A 1 94.60 -11.72 -26.60
N LYS A 2 94.18 -11.41 -25.35
CA LYS A 2 92.95 -11.92 -24.72
C LYS A 2 91.91 -10.79 -24.72
N ARG A 3 90.77 -10.97 -25.41
CA ARG A 3 89.63 -10.03 -25.41
C ARG A 3 88.69 -10.47 -24.33
N THR A 4 88.46 -9.64 -23.36
CA THR A 4 87.48 -9.78 -22.28
C THR A 4 86.16 -9.19 -22.75
N LEU A 5 85.07 -10.03 -22.81
CA LEU A 5 83.70 -9.55 -23.05
C LEU A 5 83.07 -9.19 -21.71
N PHE A 6 82.58 -7.96 -21.58
CA PHE A 6 81.71 -7.53 -20.51
C PHE A 6 80.25 -7.76 -20.91
N ALA A 7 79.57 -8.63 -20.17
CA ALA A 7 78.15 -8.81 -20.32
C ALA A 7 77.40 -7.85 -19.40
N SER A 8 76.67 -6.92 -19.96
CA SER A 8 75.74 -6.01 -19.21
C SER A 8 74.44 -6.69 -18.94
N ILE A 9 74.09 -6.91 -17.67
CA ILE A 9 72.81 -7.44 -17.23
C ILE A 9 71.88 -6.25 -17.09
N ALA A 10 70.84 -6.16 -17.98
CA ALA A 10 69.76 -5.22 -17.87
C ALA A 10 68.65 -5.77 -16.89
N ILE A 11 68.50 -5.12 -15.72
CA ILE A 11 67.42 -5.44 -14.80
C ILE A 11 66.16 -4.78 -15.32
N VAL A 12 65.22 -5.58 -15.82
CA VAL A 12 63.85 -5.15 -16.17
C VAL A 12 63.02 -5.09 -14.87
N ALA A 13 62.77 -3.91 -14.37
CA ALA A 13 61.83 -3.67 -13.28
C ALA A 13 60.39 -3.78 -13.83
N THR A 14 59.74 -4.89 -13.60
CA THR A 14 58.29 -5.05 -13.84
C THR A 14 57.49 -4.29 -12.80
N ALA A 15 57.01 -3.11 -13.18
CA ALA A 15 56.02 -2.37 -12.39
C ALA A 15 54.70 -3.17 -12.42
N TRP A 16 54.34 -3.77 -11.30
CA TRP A 16 53.02 -4.29 -11.08
C TRP A 16 52.06 -3.11 -10.97
N ALA A 17 51.35 -2.81 -12.05
CA ALA A 17 50.19 -1.94 -12.01
C ALA A 17 49.10 -2.66 -11.18
N SER A 18 48.89 -2.21 -9.94
CA SER A 18 47.72 -2.57 -9.16
C SER A 18 46.50 -2.11 -9.98
N ALA A 19 45.78 -3.07 -10.57
CA ALA A 19 44.45 -2.79 -11.13
C ALA A 19 43.60 -2.13 -10.01
N PRO A 20 42.83 -1.06 -10.33
CA PRO A 20 41.96 -0.50 -9.36
C PRO A 20 41.01 -1.61 -8.91
N VAL A 21 40.95 -1.89 -7.61
CA VAL A 21 39.93 -2.71 -7.00
C VAL A 21 38.63 -2.05 -7.41
N SER A 22 37.90 -2.66 -8.32
CA SER A 22 36.53 -2.24 -8.64
C SER A 22 35.77 -2.23 -7.32
N ALA A 23 35.43 -1.04 -6.85
CA ALA A 23 34.54 -0.93 -5.71
C ALA A 23 33.27 -1.75 -6.07
N ASP A 24 32.97 -2.79 -5.30
CA ASP A 24 31.80 -3.64 -5.52
C ASP A 24 30.61 -2.75 -5.79
N GLU A 25 30.04 -2.87 -6.99
CA GLU A 25 28.96 -2.02 -7.47
C GLU A 25 27.72 -2.23 -6.57
N MET A 26 27.29 -1.17 -5.89
CA MET A 26 26.12 -1.21 -5.01
C MET A 26 24.86 -1.33 -5.87
N LYS A 27 24.31 -2.55 -6.02
CA LYS A 27 23.17 -2.87 -6.85
C LYS A 27 21.99 -3.27 -5.98
N ALA A 28 20.81 -2.69 -6.25
CA ALA A 28 19.56 -3.05 -5.57
C ALA A 28 18.51 -3.52 -6.57
N GLU A 29 18.22 -4.81 -6.60
CA GLU A 29 17.03 -5.36 -7.24
C GLU A 29 15.84 -5.23 -6.28
N VAL A 30 14.79 -4.51 -6.70
CA VAL A 30 13.64 -4.20 -5.85
C VAL A 30 12.38 -4.75 -6.50
N ILE A 31 11.75 -5.75 -5.85
CA ILE A 31 10.46 -6.28 -6.27
C ILE A 31 9.34 -5.46 -5.63
N HIS A 32 8.43 -4.95 -6.45
CA HIS A 32 7.27 -4.18 -6.02
C HIS A 32 6.10 -4.30 -7.01
N TRP A 33 4.90 -3.82 -6.60
CA TRP A 33 3.70 -3.87 -7.45
C TRP A 33 3.25 -2.50 -7.97
N TRP A 34 4.04 -1.45 -7.82
CA TRP A 34 3.71 -0.09 -8.23
C TRP A 34 3.90 0.08 -9.74
N THR A 35 2.85 -0.20 -10.51
CA THR A 35 2.89 -0.23 -11.98
C THR A 35 1.97 0.80 -12.65
N SER A 36 1.07 1.47 -11.90
CA SER A 36 0.26 2.57 -12.42
C SER A 36 1.08 3.85 -12.63
N GLY A 37 0.52 4.84 -13.31
CA GLY A 37 1.25 6.08 -13.61
C GLY A 37 1.72 6.84 -12.38
N GLY A 38 0.83 7.03 -11.39
CA GLY A 38 1.17 7.68 -10.12
C GLY A 38 2.14 6.86 -9.28
N GLU A 39 1.97 5.54 -9.25
CA GLU A 39 2.84 4.64 -8.49
C GLU A 39 4.25 4.53 -9.08
N ALA A 40 4.37 4.44 -10.41
CA ALA A 40 5.66 4.44 -11.10
C ALA A 40 6.44 5.74 -10.86
N ALA A 41 5.74 6.88 -10.87
CA ALA A 41 6.34 8.17 -10.52
C ALA A 41 6.81 8.23 -9.05
N ALA A 42 6.13 7.54 -8.15
CA ALA A 42 6.50 7.48 -6.73
C ALA A 42 7.73 6.59 -6.49
N VAL A 43 7.78 5.37 -7.04
CA VAL A 43 8.94 4.47 -6.87
C VAL A 43 10.20 5.05 -7.49
N LYS A 44 10.04 5.83 -8.57
CA LYS A 44 11.16 6.54 -9.19
C LYS A 44 11.89 7.47 -8.23
N VAL A 45 11.22 8.02 -7.22
CA VAL A 45 11.87 8.85 -6.19
C VAL A 45 12.95 8.04 -5.45
N PHE A 46 12.64 6.80 -5.06
CA PHE A 46 13.63 5.93 -4.41
C PHE A 46 14.75 5.52 -5.37
N ALA A 47 14.42 5.19 -6.61
CA ALA A 47 15.40 4.84 -7.64
C ALA A 47 16.40 5.98 -7.90
N ASP A 48 15.88 7.21 -8.04
CA ASP A 48 16.70 8.40 -8.27
C ASP A 48 17.62 8.71 -7.07
N GLN A 49 17.11 8.61 -5.83
CA GLN A 49 17.90 8.83 -4.63
C GLN A 49 18.99 7.75 -4.48
N PHE A 50 18.68 6.48 -4.76
CA PHE A 50 19.64 5.40 -4.71
C PHE A 50 20.73 5.56 -5.77
N THR A 51 20.37 5.95 -6.99
CA THR A 51 21.31 6.24 -8.08
C THR A 51 22.20 7.43 -7.75
N LYS A 52 21.63 8.51 -7.17
CA LYS A 52 22.40 9.68 -6.70
C LYS A 52 23.40 9.32 -5.62
N ALA A 53 23.12 8.29 -4.81
CA ALA A 53 24.06 7.77 -3.81
C ALA A 53 25.12 6.81 -4.39
N GLY A 54 25.21 6.68 -5.73
CA GLY A 54 26.18 5.84 -6.43
C GLY A 54 25.76 4.38 -6.56
N GLY A 55 24.48 4.06 -6.37
CA GLY A 55 23.95 2.71 -6.57
C GLY A 55 23.31 2.51 -7.94
N THR A 56 23.17 1.26 -8.35
CA THR A 56 22.40 0.84 -9.53
C THR A 56 21.05 0.27 -9.11
N TRP A 57 19.95 0.94 -9.47
CA TRP A 57 18.60 0.45 -9.25
C TRP A 57 18.19 -0.54 -10.34
N VAL A 58 17.71 -1.71 -9.93
CA VAL A 58 17.11 -2.70 -10.83
C VAL A 58 15.64 -2.82 -10.49
N ASP A 59 14.81 -2.31 -11.38
CA ASP A 59 13.37 -2.30 -11.21
C ASP A 59 12.77 -3.67 -11.57
N SER A 60 12.16 -4.32 -10.60
CA SER A 60 11.48 -5.62 -10.76
C SER A 60 9.99 -5.47 -10.44
N ALA A 61 9.33 -4.59 -11.19
CA ALA A 61 7.91 -4.33 -11.05
C ALA A 61 7.06 -5.53 -11.53
N VAL A 62 6.14 -6.01 -10.69
CA VAL A 62 5.21 -7.10 -11.00
C VAL A 62 3.79 -6.62 -10.75
N ALA A 63 2.95 -6.56 -11.79
CA ALA A 63 1.59 -6.08 -11.66
C ALA A 63 0.76 -6.96 -10.68
N GLY A 64 0.08 -6.30 -9.75
CA GLY A 64 -0.77 -6.93 -8.73
C GLY A 64 -0.01 -7.34 -7.47
N ALA A 65 -0.44 -6.81 -6.32
CA ALA A 65 0.23 -6.99 -5.02
C ALA A 65 0.43 -8.47 -4.64
N ALA A 66 -0.56 -9.33 -4.89
CA ALA A 66 -0.45 -10.76 -4.61
C ALA A 66 0.62 -11.43 -5.49
N ASN A 67 0.70 -11.09 -6.77
CA ASN A 67 1.67 -11.64 -7.71
C ASN A 67 3.10 -11.23 -7.34
N ALA A 68 3.31 -9.92 -7.07
CA ALA A 68 4.61 -9.41 -6.65
C ALA A 68 5.09 -10.04 -5.35
N ARG A 69 4.22 -10.09 -4.35
CA ARG A 69 4.50 -10.74 -3.06
C ARG A 69 4.87 -12.21 -3.23
N ASN A 70 4.06 -12.98 -3.96
CA ASN A 70 4.30 -14.40 -4.17
C ASN A 70 5.62 -14.63 -4.92
N ALA A 71 5.92 -13.84 -5.94
CA ALA A 71 7.20 -13.92 -6.67
C ALA A 71 8.39 -13.66 -5.73
N ALA A 72 8.31 -12.59 -4.92
CA ALA A 72 9.38 -12.21 -4.00
C ALA A 72 9.61 -13.26 -2.90
N ILE A 73 8.52 -13.77 -2.27
CA ILE A 73 8.59 -14.80 -1.23
C ILE A 73 9.16 -16.10 -1.81
N SER A 74 8.63 -16.56 -2.96
CA SER A 74 9.10 -17.79 -3.62
C SER A 74 10.59 -17.74 -3.95
N ARG A 75 11.07 -16.62 -4.50
CA ARG A 75 12.50 -16.42 -4.76
C ARG A 75 13.34 -16.44 -3.49
N THR A 76 12.84 -15.82 -2.42
CA THR A 76 13.53 -15.76 -1.12
C THR A 76 13.67 -17.15 -0.52
N VAL A 77 12.60 -17.95 -0.51
CA VAL A 77 12.60 -19.33 -0.01
C VAL A 77 13.50 -20.23 -0.88
N ALA A 78 13.52 -20.03 -2.20
CA ALA A 78 14.39 -20.77 -3.13
C ALA A 78 15.88 -20.36 -3.04
N GLY A 79 16.26 -19.39 -2.19
CA GLY A 79 17.65 -18.97 -2.01
C GLY A 79 18.19 -18.03 -3.07
N ASN A 80 17.31 -17.43 -3.89
CA ASN A 80 17.61 -16.37 -4.87
C ASN A 80 16.77 -15.11 -4.60
N PRO A 81 16.95 -14.47 -3.44
CA PRO A 81 16.13 -13.32 -3.04
C PRO A 81 16.45 -12.07 -3.88
N PRO A 82 15.49 -11.14 -3.99
CA PRO A 82 15.80 -9.77 -4.40
C PRO A 82 16.58 -9.04 -3.29
N THR A 83 17.12 -7.87 -3.60
CA THR A 83 17.78 -7.01 -2.59
C THR A 83 16.76 -6.47 -1.59
N ALA A 84 15.58 -6.08 -2.09
CA ALA A 84 14.45 -5.63 -1.27
C ALA A 84 13.13 -6.07 -1.90
N MET A 85 12.11 -6.27 -1.08
CA MET A 85 10.76 -6.58 -1.55
C MET A 85 9.71 -5.77 -0.79
N GLN A 86 8.71 -5.31 -1.53
CA GLN A 86 7.56 -4.60 -1.00
C GLN A 86 6.56 -5.59 -0.39
N LEU A 87 6.05 -5.24 0.80
CA LEU A 87 4.93 -5.90 1.47
C LEU A 87 4.02 -4.83 2.09
N ASN A 88 2.87 -5.23 2.61
CA ASN A 88 2.04 -4.34 3.42
C ASN A 88 2.49 -4.35 4.88
N THR A 89 2.31 -3.21 5.55
CA THR A 89 2.48 -3.10 7.00
C THR A 89 1.55 -4.09 7.69
N GLY A 90 2.12 -4.97 8.54
CA GLY A 90 1.34 -5.95 9.29
C GLY A 90 1.97 -7.35 9.28
N LYS A 91 1.16 -8.38 9.02
CA LYS A 91 1.55 -9.78 9.23
C LYS A 91 2.11 -10.49 7.98
N GLN A 92 2.27 -9.80 6.86
CA GLN A 92 2.66 -10.43 5.59
C GLN A 92 4.09 -10.99 5.57
N PHE A 93 4.94 -10.60 6.52
CA PHE A 93 6.34 -11.07 6.61
C PHE A 93 6.64 -11.94 7.84
N ASP A 94 5.62 -12.32 8.62
CA ASP A 94 5.78 -13.11 9.84
C ASP A 94 6.52 -14.42 9.56
N GLU A 95 6.07 -15.20 8.58
CA GLU A 95 6.68 -16.48 8.22
C GLU A 95 8.14 -16.34 7.75
N LEU A 96 8.47 -15.22 7.09
CA LEU A 96 9.85 -14.95 6.67
C LEU A 96 10.77 -14.62 7.85
N VAL A 97 10.24 -13.94 8.87
CA VAL A 97 10.96 -13.69 10.13
C VAL A 97 11.15 -14.99 10.90
N GLU A 98 10.09 -15.78 11.08
CA GLU A 98 10.11 -17.08 11.76
C GLU A 98 11.08 -18.06 11.07
N GLY A 99 11.09 -18.07 9.74
CA GLY A 99 12.03 -18.83 8.93
C GLY A 99 13.46 -18.29 8.94
N GLY A 100 13.73 -17.17 9.63
CA GLY A 100 15.06 -16.57 9.70
C GLY A 100 15.59 -16.03 8.37
N LEU A 101 14.70 -15.69 7.42
CA LEU A 101 15.06 -15.30 6.06
C LEU A 101 15.29 -13.79 5.89
N LEU A 102 14.85 -12.96 6.85
CA LEU A 102 15.00 -11.51 6.80
C LEU A 102 16.14 -11.00 7.69
N ALA A 103 16.79 -9.94 7.24
CA ALA A 103 17.68 -9.13 8.05
C ALA A 103 16.85 -8.12 8.87
N ASP A 104 17.26 -7.86 10.10
CA ASP A 104 16.71 -6.75 10.88
C ASP A 104 17.34 -5.40 10.44
N VAL A 105 16.63 -4.33 10.73
CA VAL A 105 17.04 -2.96 10.41
C VAL A 105 17.25 -2.10 11.66
N ASP A 106 17.45 -2.70 12.82
CA ASP A 106 17.54 -2.02 14.12
C ASP A 106 18.60 -0.92 14.17
N THR A 107 19.77 -1.18 13.58
CA THR A 107 20.87 -0.20 13.55
C THR A 107 20.40 1.08 12.87
N ILE A 108 19.79 0.96 11.68
CA ILE A 108 19.33 2.12 10.91
C ILE A 108 18.13 2.77 11.57
N ALA A 109 17.21 1.97 12.14
CA ALA A 109 16.07 2.47 12.85
C ALA A 109 16.47 3.32 14.07
N THR A 110 17.56 2.93 14.74
CA THR A 110 18.13 3.68 15.86
C THR A 110 18.82 4.96 15.38
N GLU A 111 19.67 4.87 14.35
CA GLU A 111 20.33 6.01 13.72
C GLU A 111 19.33 7.07 13.25
N GLY A 112 18.23 6.65 12.63
CA GLY A 112 17.18 7.52 12.10
C GLY A 112 16.13 7.95 13.12
N ASN A 113 16.27 7.55 14.39
CA ASN A 113 15.30 7.81 15.47
C ASN A 113 13.85 7.44 15.07
N TRP A 114 13.64 6.32 14.35
CA TRP A 114 12.34 5.98 13.80
C TRP A 114 11.25 5.83 14.85
N LYS A 115 11.58 5.32 16.04
CA LYS A 115 10.63 5.20 17.17
C LYS A 115 10.13 6.55 17.67
N GLY A 116 10.95 7.61 17.51
CA GLY A 116 10.58 8.97 17.93
C GLY A 116 9.75 9.75 16.91
N VAL A 117 9.79 9.34 15.64
CA VAL A 117 9.20 10.10 14.52
C VAL A 117 8.10 9.38 13.75
N MET A 118 7.78 8.12 14.13
CA MET A 118 6.72 7.33 13.50
C MET A 118 5.60 6.99 14.50
N PRO A 119 4.36 6.78 14.04
CA PRO A 119 3.28 6.30 14.90
C PRO A 119 3.63 4.96 15.55
N ALA A 120 3.34 4.83 16.87
CA ALA A 120 3.66 3.61 17.63
C ALA A 120 3.04 2.34 17.02
N ALA A 121 1.84 2.44 16.45
CA ALA A 121 1.18 1.31 15.78
C ALA A 121 1.96 0.81 14.55
N ILE A 122 2.57 1.72 13.79
CA ILE A 122 3.41 1.38 12.61
C ILE A 122 4.71 0.72 13.07
N ILE A 123 5.36 1.28 14.10
CA ILE A 123 6.57 0.67 14.70
C ILE A 123 6.26 -0.74 15.22
N ALA A 124 5.16 -0.92 15.95
CA ALA A 124 4.74 -2.23 16.45
C ALA A 124 4.48 -3.22 15.29
N ALA A 125 3.82 -2.77 14.22
CA ALA A 125 3.55 -3.59 13.04
C ALA A 125 4.82 -3.96 12.24
N ALA A 126 5.92 -3.20 12.36
CA ALA A 126 7.21 -3.49 11.73
C ALA A 126 8.16 -4.34 12.62
N THR A 127 7.78 -4.59 13.89
CA THR A 127 8.63 -5.20 14.90
C THR A 127 8.20 -6.63 15.22
N ARG A 128 9.15 -7.58 15.30
CA ARG A 128 8.93 -8.96 15.77
C ARG A 128 10.02 -9.32 16.77
N ASN A 129 9.64 -9.93 17.89
CA ASN A 129 10.59 -10.36 18.94
C ASN A 129 11.58 -9.25 19.38
N GLY A 130 11.08 -8.01 19.47
CA GLY A 130 11.86 -6.84 19.87
C GLY A 130 12.76 -6.23 18.78
N LYS A 131 12.81 -6.83 17.58
CA LYS A 131 13.60 -6.37 16.43
C LYS A 131 12.72 -5.85 15.29
N MET A 132 13.17 -4.82 14.63
CA MET A 132 12.51 -4.24 13.46
C MET A 132 12.98 -4.95 12.18
N TYR A 133 12.05 -5.56 11.44
CA TYR A 133 12.35 -6.29 10.19
C TYR A 133 11.81 -5.62 8.93
N ALA A 134 11.06 -4.55 9.09
CA ALA A 134 10.47 -3.84 7.97
C ALA A 134 10.75 -2.34 8.05
N VAL A 135 10.94 -1.71 6.92
CA VAL A 135 11.07 -0.26 6.74
C VAL A 135 9.71 0.27 6.29
N PRO A 136 8.91 0.90 7.18
CA PRO A 136 7.66 1.53 6.79
C PRO A 136 7.91 2.72 5.88
N ILE A 137 7.22 2.78 4.75
CA ILE A 137 7.47 3.80 3.72
C ILE A 137 6.46 4.94 3.81
N ASN A 138 5.22 4.63 4.15
CA ASN A 138 4.10 5.57 4.15
C ASN A 138 3.01 5.13 5.12
N ILE A 139 2.01 5.99 5.27
CA ILE A 139 0.72 5.65 5.84
C ILE A 139 -0.31 5.79 4.74
N HIS A 140 -1.05 4.71 4.47
CA HIS A 140 -2.21 4.71 3.59
C HIS A 140 -3.50 4.78 4.38
N GLY A 141 -4.44 5.62 3.92
CA GLY A 141 -5.85 5.49 4.22
C GLY A 141 -6.51 4.63 3.16
N GLN A 142 -7.17 3.53 3.56
CA GLN A 142 -7.65 2.52 2.61
C GLN A 142 -9.11 2.70 2.19
N ASN A 143 -9.90 3.52 2.89
CA ASN A 143 -11.35 3.62 2.73
C ASN A 143 -11.84 5.01 2.31
N TRP A 144 -11.07 5.69 1.47
CA TRP A 144 -11.49 6.97 0.91
C TRP A 144 -12.60 6.81 -0.11
N LEU A 145 -13.54 7.77 -0.10
CA LEU A 145 -14.39 8.09 -1.23
C LEU A 145 -13.74 9.24 -2.01
N TRP A 146 -13.48 9.00 -3.29
CA TRP A 146 -13.04 9.98 -4.28
C TRP A 146 -14.24 10.36 -5.15
N TYR A 147 -14.39 11.63 -5.49
CA TYR A 147 -15.50 12.08 -6.33
C TYR A 147 -15.10 13.24 -7.25
N ASN A 148 -15.72 13.29 -8.41
CA ASN A 148 -15.57 14.41 -9.33
C ASN A 148 -16.54 15.53 -8.93
N LYS A 149 -16.01 16.70 -8.58
CA LYS A 149 -16.82 17.81 -8.07
C LYS A 149 -17.82 18.35 -9.10
N ALA A 150 -17.42 18.46 -10.37
CA ALA A 150 -18.32 18.92 -11.43
C ALA A 150 -19.46 17.95 -11.66
N VAL A 151 -19.20 16.63 -11.60
CA VAL A 151 -20.23 15.60 -11.76
C VAL A 151 -21.22 15.65 -10.58
N LEU A 152 -20.78 15.76 -9.34
CA LEU A 152 -21.68 15.89 -8.19
C LEU A 152 -22.53 17.17 -8.29
N ALA A 153 -21.90 18.30 -8.62
CA ALA A 153 -22.58 19.57 -8.79
C ALA A 153 -23.66 19.52 -9.88
N SER A 154 -23.47 18.73 -10.96
CA SER A 154 -24.44 18.58 -12.05
C SER A 154 -25.79 17.97 -11.60
N VAL A 155 -25.81 17.25 -10.49
CA VAL A 155 -27.03 16.68 -9.88
C VAL A 155 -27.41 17.37 -8.57
N GLY A 156 -26.87 18.58 -8.32
CA GLY A 156 -27.15 19.36 -7.11
C GLY A 156 -26.72 18.64 -5.84
N ALA A 157 -25.51 18.05 -5.86
CA ALA A 157 -24.94 17.33 -4.72
C ALA A 157 -23.58 17.89 -4.32
N ASP A 158 -23.30 17.81 -3.03
CA ASP A 158 -22.02 18.17 -2.39
C ASP A 158 -21.31 16.94 -1.83
N GLU A 159 -20.21 17.13 -1.10
CA GLU A 159 -19.46 16.08 -0.42
C GLU A 159 -20.35 15.25 0.52
N PRO A 160 -20.51 13.93 0.30
CA PRO A 160 -21.25 13.08 1.24
C PRO A 160 -20.46 12.86 2.53
N LYS A 161 -21.17 12.75 3.66
CA LYS A 161 -20.56 12.50 4.97
C LYS A 161 -20.80 11.08 5.46
N THR A 162 -21.94 10.51 5.07
CA THR A 162 -22.37 9.18 5.47
C THR A 162 -22.61 8.29 4.24
N TRP A 163 -22.73 6.98 4.47
CA TRP A 163 -23.13 6.05 3.41
C TRP A 163 -24.54 6.35 2.86
N ASN A 164 -25.44 6.85 3.70
CA ASN A 164 -26.78 7.25 3.23
C ASN A 164 -26.71 8.45 2.28
N ASP A 165 -25.88 9.44 2.59
CA ASP A 165 -25.66 10.60 1.70
C ASP A 165 -25.05 10.13 0.36
N ALA A 166 -24.04 9.26 0.41
CA ALA A 166 -23.40 8.72 -0.78
C ALA A 166 -24.39 7.94 -1.65
N ILE A 167 -25.21 7.07 -1.05
CA ILE A 167 -26.26 6.32 -1.77
C ILE A 167 -27.29 7.26 -2.40
N ALA A 168 -27.73 8.29 -1.68
CA ALA A 168 -28.68 9.27 -2.24
C ALA A 168 -28.09 10.03 -3.45
N ILE A 169 -26.79 10.32 -3.45
CA ILE A 169 -26.12 10.92 -4.59
C ILE A 169 -25.98 9.91 -5.74
N LEU A 170 -25.62 8.65 -5.45
CA LEU A 170 -25.56 7.59 -6.44
C LEU A 170 -26.93 7.35 -7.11
N ASP A 171 -28.02 7.42 -6.36
CA ASP A 171 -29.40 7.35 -6.89
C ASP A 171 -29.68 8.52 -7.86
N LYS A 172 -29.29 9.75 -7.52
CA LYS A 172 -29.43 10.92 -8.40
C LYS A 172 -28.62 10.76 -9.70
N LEU A 173 -27.36 10.32 -9.59
CA LEU A 173 -26.50 10.10 -10.76
C LEU A 173 -27.06 8.99 -11.65
N LYS A 174 -27.59 7.92 -11.05
CA LYS A 174 -28.25 6.83 -11.79
C LYS A 174 -29.50 7.31 -12.53
N ALA A 175 -30.31 8.14 -11.89
CA ALA A 175 -31.50 8.72 -12.49
C ALA A 175 -31.18 9.71 -13.63
N ASP A 176 -30.10 10.51 -13.50
CA ASP A 176 -29.63 11.42 -14.55
C ASP A 176 -29.07 10.66 -15.77
N GLY A 177 -28.50 9.48 -15.57
CA GLY A 177 -28.07 8.54 -16.61
C GLY A 177 -26.91 8.99 -17.51
N LYS A 178 -26.29 10.16 -17.24
CA LYS A 178 -25.21 10.70 -18.08
C LYS A 178 -23.84 10.12 -17.80
N VAL A 179 -23.63 9.66 -16.57
CA VAL A 179 -22.35 9.09 -16.09
C VAL A 179 -22.59 7.82 -15.32
N ILE A 180 -21.54 7.01 -15.16
CA ILE A 180 -21.56 5.88 -14.24
C ILE A 180 -21.54 6.42 -12.81
N PRO A 181 -22.50 6.06 -11.95
CA PRO A 181 -22.55 6.60 -10.60
C PRO A 181 -21.31 6.23 -9.78
N LEU A 182 -20.90 4.93 -9.79
CA LEU A 182 -19.79 4.41 -9.02
C LEU A 182 -18.80 3.68 -9.93
N ALA A 183 -17.61 4.26 -10.13
CA ALA A 183 -16.51 3.59 -10.80
C ALA A 183 -15.99 2.45 -9.91
N PHE A 184 -15.87 1.27 -10.47
CA PHE A 184 -15.51 0.08 -9.72
C PHE A 184 -14.53 -0.81 -10.48
N SER A 185 -13.66 -1.47 -9.72
CA SER A 185 -12.77 -2.54 -10.19
C SER A 185 -13.27 -3.87 -9.63
N GLY A 186 -13.79 -4.74 -10.50
CA GLY A 186 -14.34 -6.04 -10.12
C GLY A 186 -13.25 -7.12 -9.97
N GLN A 187 -12.16 -6.81 -9.31
CA GLN A 187 -11.14 -7.77 -8.90
C GLN A 187 -11.28 -8.06 -7.40
N LYS A 188 -11.02 -9.29 -6.96
CA LYS A 188 -11.29 -9.75 -5.58
C LYS A 188 -10.78 -8.80 -4.49
N ASN A 189 -9.57 -8.28 -4.62
CA ASN A 189 -8.97 -7.36 -3.66
C ASN A 189 -9.71 -6.01 -3.59
N TRP A 190 -10.26 -5.53 -4.70
CA TRP A 190 -11.00 -4.26 -4.72
C TRP A 190 -12.47 -4.46 -4.33
N GLU A 191 -13.05 -5.62 -4.58
CA GLU A 191 -14.33 -6.05 -4.00
C GLU A 191 -14.22 -6.06 -2.47
N GLN A 192 -13.13 -6.61 -1.91
CA GLN A 192 -12.86 -6.58 -0.48
C GLN A 192 -12.61 -5.16 0.04
N ASN A 193 -11.89 -4.31 -0.69
CA ASN A 193 -11.64 -2.93 -0.28
C ASN A 193 -12.97 -2.15 -0.16
N LEU A 194 -13.87 -2.28 -1.14
CA LEU A 194 -15.20 -1.68 -1.08
C LEU A 194 -16.01 -2.25 0.11
N PHE A 195 -16.01 -3.58 0.31
CA PHE A 195 -16.68 -4.20 1.45
C PHE A 195 -16.14 -3.68 2.78
N ASN A 196 -14.83 -3.57 2.92
CA ASN A 196 -14.17 -3.06 4.10
C ASN A 196 -14.58 -1.62 4.41
N ALA A 197 -14.65 -0.76 3.38
CA ALA A 197 -15.13 0.61 3.55
C ALA A 197 -16.59 0.68 4.01
N VAL A 198 -17.46 -0.20 3.51
CA VAL A 198 -18.84 -0.32 3.99
C VAL A 198 -18.87 -0.88 5.42
N MET A 199 -18.07 -1.91 5.72
CA MET A 199 -18.05 -2.54 7.03
C MET A 199 -17.67 -1.56 8.12
N ILE A 200 -16.59 -0.77 7.92
CA ILE A 200 -16.17 0.23 8.92
C ILE A 200 -17.14 1.42 8.98
N GLY A 201 -17.66 1.88 7.85
CA GLY A 201 -18.53 3.04 7.79
C GLY A 201 -19.96 2.80 8.29
N VAL A 202 -20.52 1.59 8.11
CA VAL A 202 -21.85 1.20 8.54
C VAL A 202 -21.81 0.43 9.87
N GLY A 203 -20.91 -0.54 9.99
CA GLY A 203 -20.79 -1.41 11.16
C GLY A 203 -19.93 -0.83 12.30
N GLY A 204 -19.05 0.13 11.99
CA GLY A 204 -18.23 0.83 12.96
C GLY A 204 -17.00 0.05 13.47
N ALA A 205 -16.25 0.70 14.35
CA ALA A 205 -14.96 0.23 14.86
C ALA A 205 -15.04 -1.11 15.63
N GLN A 206 -16.14 -1.34 16.36
CA GLN A 206 -16.32 -2.61 17.11
C GLN A 206 -16.49 -3.79 16.16
N MET A 207 -17.26 -3.63 15.10
CA MET A 207 -17.42 -4.68 14.08
C MET A 207 -16.09 -4.92 13.36
N TRP A 208 -15.40 -3.87 12.95
CA TRP A 208 -14.10 -3.97 12.30
C TRP A 208 -13.09 -4.78 13.11
N THR A 209 -12.87 -4.38 14.37
CA THR A 209 -11.92 -5.04 15.27
C THR A 209 -12.39 -6.43 15.73
N GLY A 210 -13.71 -6.62 15.88
CA GLY A 210 -14.31 -7.90 16.21
C GLY A 210 -14.14 -8.94 15.09
N ILE A 211 -14.49 -8.59 13.86
CA ILE A 211 -14.37 -9.49 12.70
C ILE A 211 -12.90 -9.77 12.36
N LEU A 212 -12.08 -8.74 12.19
CA LEU A 212 -10.71 -8.92 11.70
C LEU A 212 -9.70 -9.23 12.81
N GLY A 213 -9.81 -8.58 13.96
CA GLY A 213 -8.86 -8.73 15.07
C GLY A 213 -9.16 -9.92 15.97
N LYS A 214 -10.42 -10.02 16.43
CA LYS A 214 -10.83 -11.07 17.37
C LYS A 214 -11.36 -12.32 16.68
N ARG A 215 -11.67 -12.25 15.40
CA ARG A 215 -12.31 -13.32 14.61
C ARG A 215 -13.66 -13.77 15.20
N ASP A 216 -14.42 -12.83 15.75
CA ASP A 216 -15.69 -13.10 16.41
C ASP A 216 -16.78 -13.51 15.41
N ALA A 217 -17.01 -14.82 15.30
CA ALA A 217 -18.01 -15.39 14.42
C ALA A 217 -19.46 -15.03 14.83
N SER A 218 -19.70 -14.60 16.08
CA SER A 218 -21.04 -14.17 16.50
C SER A 218 -21.40 -12.81 15.89
N LEU A 219 -20.45 -11.89 15.79
CA LEU A 219 -20.63 -10.60 15.12
C LEU A 219 -20.96 -10.77 13.64
N ALA A 220 -20.35 -11.74 12.97
CA ALA A 220 -20.68 -12.02 11.56
C ALA A 220 -22.12 -12.51 11.37
N ARG A 221 -22.81 -12.94 12.43
CA ARG A 221 -24.23 -13.36 12.41
C ARG A 221 -25.19 -12.29 12.92
N SER A 222 -24.69 -11.15 13.33
CA SER A 222 -25.49 -10.05 13.86
C SER A 222 -26.37 -9.39 12.80
N ALA A 223 -27.42 -8.69 13.23
CA ALA A 223 -28.27 -7.90 12.34
C ALA A 223 -27.48 -6.74 11.71
N GLU A 224 -26.54 -6.18 12.45
CA GLU A 224 -25.66 -5.08 12.01
C GLU A 224 -24.73 -5.55 10.88
N PHE A 225 -24.15 -6.75 10.97
CA PHE A 225 -23.34 -7.31 9.88
C PHE A 225 -24.17 -7.60 8.63
N LYS A 226 -25.42 -8.06 8.80
CA LYS A 226 -26.36 -8.23 7.68
C LYS A 226 -26.69 -6.88 7.02
N ALA A 227 -26.84 -5.81 7.80
CA ALA A 227 -27.03 -4.46 7.25
C ALA A 227 -25.81 -4.01 6.43
N VAL A 228 -24.59 -4.30 6.88
CA VAL A 228 -23.35 -4.09 6.08
C VAL A 228 -23.43 -4.88 4.77
N ALA A 229 -23.78 -6.16 4.82
CA ALA A 229 -23.86 -7.01 3.64
C ALA A 229 -24.91 -6.49 2.62
N VAL A 230 -26.09 -6.09 3.08
CA VAL A 230 -27.16 -5.51 2.24
C VAL A 230 -26.70 -4.20 1.61
N THR A 231 -26.08 -3.30 2.39
CA THR A 231 -25.55 -2.03 1.88
C THR A 231 -24.48 -2.28 0.80
N TYR A 232 -23.55 -3.18 1.06
CA TYR A 232 -22.52 -3.54 0.09
C TYR A 232 -23.12 -4.08 -1.22
N LYS A 233 -24.08 -5.01 -1.12
CA LYS A 233 -24.73 -5.61 -2.29
C LYS A 233 -25.48 -4.59 -3.13
N LYS A 234 -26.15 -3.61 -2.49
CA LYS A 234 -26.86 -2.52 -3.15
C LYS A 234 -25.94 -1.69 -4.05
N LEU A 235 -24.65 -1.54 -3.69
CA LEU A 235 -23.71 -0.76 -4.49
C LEU A 235 -23.49 -1.34 -5.89
N LYS A 236 -23.81 -2.61 -6.11
CA LYS A 236 -23.76 -3.26 -7.42
C LYS A 236 -24.70 -2.60 -8.44
N ASP A 237 -25.78 -1.98 -7.98
CA ASP A 237 -26.76 -1.31 -8.83
C ASP A 237 -26.24 -0.02 -9.48
N TYR A 238 -25.08 0.46 -9.03
CA TYR A 238 -24.46 1.74 -9.46
C TYR A 238 -23.21 1.56 -10.29
N VAL A 239 -22.73 0.33 -10.47
CA VAL A 239 -21.55 0.02 -11.27
C VAL A 239 -21.93 -0.39 -12.70
N ASP A 240 -21.01 -0.16 -13.63
CA ASP A 240 -21.21 -0.55 -15.04
C ASP A 240 -20.84 -2.01 -15.31
N ALA A 241 -21.34 -2.55 -16.41
CA ALA A 241 -21.08 -3.92 -16.84
C ALA A 241 -19.59 -4.21 -17.16
N GLY A 242 -18.78 -3.17 -17.42
CA GLY A 242 -17.35 -3.29 -17.67
C GLY A 242 -16.49 -3.38 -16.40
N ALA A 243 -17.09 -3.35 -15.21
CA ALA A 243 -16.36 -3.41 -13.95
C ALA A 243 -15.56 -4.72 -13.72
N PRO A 244 -16.05 -5.93 -14.11
CA PRO A 244 -15.28 -7.16 -13.93
C PRO A 244 -13.93 -7.09 -14.64
N GLY A 245 -12.85 -7.41 -13.91
CA GLY A 245 -11.49 -7.42 -14.43
C GLY A 245 -10.83 -6.05 -14.64
N ARG A 246 -11.58 -4.94 -14.51
CA ARG A 246 -11.01 -3.58 -14.61
C ARG A 246 -9.95 -3.36 -13.53
N ASN A 247 -8.84 -2.72 -13.89
CA ASN A 247 -7.85 -2.28 -12.92
C ASN A 247 -8.37 -1.10 -12.09
N TRP A 248 -7.88 -0.95 -10.88
CA TRP A 248 -8.31 0.12 -9.97
C TRP A 248 -8.00 1.53 -10.52
N ASN A 249 -6.85 1.71 -11.16
CA ASN A 249 -6.44 2.97 -11.76
C ASN A 249 -7.30 3.33 -12.99
N ASP A 250 -7.79 2.35 -13.74
CA ASP A 250 -8.74 2.60 -14.84
C ASP A 250 -10.08 3.12 -14.28
N ALA A 251 -10.56 2.56 -13.16
CA ALA A 251 -11.73 3.08 -12.47
C ALA A 251 -11.49 4.51 -11.93
N THR A 252 -10.30 4.79 -11.39
CA THR A 252 -9.91 6.15 -10.97
C THR A 252 -9.93 7.12 -12.15
N ASN A 253 -9.40 6.71 -13.29
CA ASN A 253 -9.40 7.52 -14.52
C ASN A 253 -10.81 7.85 -15.01
N MET A 254 -11.80 7.01 -14.79
CA MET A 254 -13.20 7.33 -15.11
C MET A 254 -13.70 8.52 -14.27
N VAL A 255 -13.35 8.57 -12.98
CA VAL A 255 -13.68 9.72 -12.11
C VAL A 255 -12.90 10.97 -12.54
N ILE A 256 -11.60 10.85 -12.83
CA ILE A 256 -10.75 11.94 -13.31
C ILE A 256 -11.33 12.61 -14.59
N GLN A 257 -11.86 11.79 -15.49
CA GLN A 257 -12.41 12.24 -16.77
C GLN A 257 -13.88 12.68 -16.68
N GLY A 258 -14.52 12.58 -15.51
CA GLY A 258 -15.95 12.87 -15.36
C GLY A 258 -16.88 11.84 -16.02
N LYS A 259 -16.39 10.66 -16.37
CA LYS A 259 -17.18 9.53 -16.87
C LYS A 259 -17.87 8.75 -15.76
N ALA A 260 -17.39 8.93 -14.53
CA ALA A 260 -18.02 8.39 -13.32
C ALA A 260 -18.05 9.44 -12.21
N GLY A 261 -19.04 9.33 -11.32
CA GLY A 261 -19.23 10.28 -10.21
C GLY A 261 -18.26 10.05 -9.06
N MET A 262 -18.16 8.81 -8.61
CA MET A 262 -17.46 8.42 -7.38
C MET A 262 -16.64 7.14 -7.53
N GLN A 263 -15.69 6.94 -6.61
CA GLN A 263 -14.96 5.69 -6.41
C GLN A 263 -14.60 5.52 -4.94
N ILE A 264 -14.74 4.31 -4.40
CA ILE A 264 -14.10 3.92 -3.13
C ILE A 264 -12.76 3.29 -3.46
N MET A 265 -11.68 3.91 -2.95
CA MET A 265 -10.31 3.43 -3.16
C MET A 265 -9.38 4.05 -2.12
N GLY A 266 -8.26 3.41 -1.82
CA GLY A 266 -7.24 4.00 -0.95
C GLY A 266 -6.60 5.26 -1.53
N ASP A 267 -5.82 5.94 -0.71
CA ASP A 267 -5.22 7.23 -1.07
C ASP A 267 -4.18 7.16 -2.21
N TRP A 268 -3.73 5.96 -2.60
CA TRP A 268 -2.93 5.78 -3.82
C TRP A 268 -3.67 6.23 -5.09
N ALA A 269 -5.03 6.24 -5.09
CA ALA A 269 -5.81 6.81 -6.17
C ALA A 269 -5.50 8.30 -6.39
N LYS A 270 -5.15 9.03 -5.33
CA LYS A 270 -4.74 10.44 -5.42
C LYS A 270 -3.52 10.63 -6.32
N GLY A 271 -2.58 9.67 -6.33
CA GLY A 271 -1.43 9.70 -7.24
C GLY A 271 -1.84 9.78 -8.71
N GLU A 272 -2.93 9.12 -9.11
CA GLU A 272 -3.45 9.19 -10.48
C GLU A 272 -4.08 10.56 -10.79
N PHE A 273 -4.82 11.15 -9.83
CA PHE A 273 -5.34 12.53 -9.97
C PHE A 273 -4.19 13.53 -10.13
N ILE A 274 -3.13 13.39 -9.34
CA ILE A 274 -1.93 14.25 -9.41
C ILE A 274 -1.23 14.07 -10.77
N ALA A 275 -1.02 12.84 -11.22
CA ALA A 275 -0.40 12.55 -12.51
C ALA A 275 -1.20 13.10 -13.69
N ALA A 276 -2.54 13.18 -13.55
CA ALA A 276 -3.44 13.79 -14.51
C ALA A 276 -3.55 15.34 -14.38
N GLY A 277 -2.77 15.97 -13.52
CA GLY A 277 -2.78 17.41 -13.30
C GLY A 277 -4.04 17.94 -12.60
N LYS A 278 -4.79 17.09 -11.90
CA LYS A 278 -6.00 17.48 -11.17
C LYS A 278 -5.66 18.03 -9.80
N VAL A 279 -6.43 19.03 -9.37
CA VAL A 279 -6.23 19.75 -8.10
C VAL A 279 -7.32 19.37 -7.11
N ALA A 280 -6.89 18.93 -5.90
CA ALA A 280 -7.81 18.63 -4.80
C ALA A 280 -8.63 19.86 -4.42
N ASP A 281 -9.87 19.63 -4.02
CA ASP A 281 -10.90 20.64 -3.70
C ASP A 281 -11.35 21.53 -4.87
N LYS A 282 -10.67 21.50 -6.01
CA LYS A 282 -11.07 22.17 -7.24
C LYS A 282 -11.72 21.21 -8.23
N ASP A 283 -10.98 20.20 -8.67
CA ASP A 283 -11.44 19.26 -9.70
C ASP A 283 -12.08 18.02 -9.08
N TYR A 284 -11.58 17.57 -7.95
CA TYR A 284 -12.03 16.40 -7.21
C TYR A 284 -12.08 16.67 -5.72
N GLY A 285 -12.85 15.87 -5.02
CA GLY A 285 -12.88 15.86 -3.57
C GLY A 285 -12.65 14.46 -3.01
N CYS A 286 -12.46 14.42 -1.71
CA CYS A 286 -12.12 13.21 -0.97
C CYS A 286 -12.76 13.24 0.42
N THR A 287 -13.34 12.14 0.86
CA THR A 287 -13.88 12.01 2.21
C THR A 287 -13.82 10.56 2.69
N VAL A 288 -13.96 10.35 3.97
CA VAL A 288 -14.18 9.03 4.57
C VAL A 288 -15.60 8.97 5.07
N LEU A 289 -16.36 8.00 4.58
CA LEU A 289 -17.76 7.84 4.98
C LEU A 289 -17.83 7.11 6.33
N SER A 290 -18.47 7.74 7.32
CA SER A 290 -18.61 7.17 8.66
C SER A 290 -19.94 7.53 9.27
N ASN A 291 -20.54 6.58 9.98
CA ASN A 291 -21.72 6.80 10.81
C ASN A 291 -21.35 7.26 12.25
N GLY A 292 -20.15 7.83 12.44
CA GLY A 292 -19.74 8.49 13.69
C GLY A 292 -18.91 7.67 14.67
N SER A 293 -18.60 6.38 14.39
CA SER A 293 -17.90 5.50 15.32
C SER A 293 -16.45 5.15 14.94
N GLY A 294 -15.69 6.12 14.47
CA GLY A 294 -14.33 5.91 13.96
C GLY A 294 -14.34 5.46 12.50
N GLY A 295 -13.23 5.50 11.79
CA GLY A 295 -13.35 5.10 10.43
C GLY A 295 -12.19 5.26 9.47
N TYR A 296 -11.04 5.74 9.88
CA TYR A 296 -9.89 5.84 9.01
C TYR A 296 -9.07 4.56 9.07
N VAL A 297 -9.27 3.68 8.09
CA VAL A 297 -8.53 2.42 8.00
C VAL A 297 -7.12 2.72 7.52
N MET A 298 -6.15 2.62 8.42
CA MET A 298 -4.75 2.92 8.16
C MET A 298 -3.90 1.65 8.06
N GLY A 299 -3.05 1.65 7.07
CA GLY A 299 -2.00 0.67 6.85
C GLY A 299 -0.81 1.35 6.21
N GLY A 300 -0.14 0.69 5.32
CA GLY A 300 0.96 1.27 4.56
C GLY A 300 1.76 0.20 3.83
N ASP A 301 2.75 0.66 3.10
CA ASP A 301 3.74 -0.19 2.48
C ASP A 301 4.98 -0.28 3.36
N VAL A 302 5.61 -1.42 3.33
CA VAL A 302 6.93 -1.64 3.91
C VAL A 302 7.87 -2.25 2.87
N PHE A 303 9.16 -1.98 3.01
CA PHE A 303 10.17 -2.82 2.40
C PHE A 303 10.82 -3.70 3.46
N VAL A 304 11.00 -4.98 3.11
CA VAL A 304 11.76 -5.94 3.90
C VAL A 304 12.97 -6.40 3.10
N PHE A 305 14.01 -6.80 3.81
CA PHE A 305 15.32 -7.11 3.26
C PHE A 305 15.67 -8.57 3.56
N PRO A 306 15.69 -9.46 2.56
CA PRO A 306 16.19 -10.82 2.73
C PRO A 306 17.66 -10.80 3.20
N LYS A 307 18.06 -11.78 4.01
CA LYS A 307 19.46 -11.91 4.43
C LYS A 307 20.40 -11.98 3.22
N ALA A 308 21.30 -11.04 3.14
CA ALA A 308 22.31 -10.99 2.09
C ALA A 308 23.43 -12.04 2.33
N LYS A 309 23.98 -12.55 1.24
CA LYS A 309 25.11 -13.48 1.25
C LYS A 309 26.46 -12.80 1.12
N ASP A 310 26.45 -11.54 0.70
CA ASP A 310 27.65 -10.75 0.42
C ASP A 310 27.55 -9.32 1.01
N PRO A 311 28.71 -8.67 1.27
CA PRO A 311 28.75 -7.35 1.86
C PRO A 311 28.20 -6.24 0.94
N SER A 312 28.29 -6.37 -0.38
CA SER A 312 27.81 -5.35 -1.32
C SER A 312 26.28 -5.26 -1.32
N THR A 313 25.59 -6.41 -1.31
CA THR A 313 24.14 -6.47 -1.14
C THR A 313 23.71 -5.91 0.21
N THR A 314 24.42 -6.24 1.31
CA THR A 314 24.14 -5.67 2.62
C THR A 314 24.27 -4.14 2.60
N LYS A 315 25.34 -3.61 1.99
CA LYS A 315 25.54 -2.17 1.83
C LYS A 315 24.39 -1.53 1.03
N ALA A 316 23.95 -2.17 -0.06
CA ALA A 316 22.83 -1.70 -0.86
C ALA A 316 21.52 -1.64 -0.05
N GLN A 317 21.21 -2.69 0.73
CA GLN A 317 20.04 -2.75 1.61
C GLN A 317 20.04 -1.64 2.65
N LEU A 318 21.16 -1.45 3.36
CA LEU A 318 21.28 -0.43 4.39
C LEU A 318 21.20 0.99 3.81
N THR A 319 21.81 1.22 2.65
CA THR A 319 21.75 2.51 1.95
C THR A 319 20.30 2.80 1.50
N LEU A 320 19.65 1.82 0.88
CA LEU A 320 18.28 1.96 0.41
C LEU A 320 17.33 2.27 1.58
N ALA A 321 17.42 1.51 2.68
CA ALA A 321 16.59 1.72 3.86
C ALA A 321 16.74 3.12 4.47
N ARG A 322 17.98 3.65 4.55
CA ARG A 322 18.23 5.02 5.00
C ARG A 322 17.59 6.06 4.07
N LEU A 323 17.82 5.91 2.76
CA LEU A 323 17.34 6.86 1.75
C LEU A 323 15.82 6.94 1.70
N MET A 324 15.12 5.80 1.79
CA MET A 324 13.66 5.76 1.79
C MET A 324 13.03 6.59 2.91
N LEU A 325 13.74 6.76 4.01
CA LEU A 325 13.23 7.44 5.21
C LEU A 325 13.89 8.78 5.52
N THR A 326 14.65 9.36 4.58
CA THR A 326 15.07 10.76 4.76
C THR A 326 13.83 11.67 4.67
N PRO A 327 13.77 12.79 5.43
CA PRO A 327 12.64 13.74 5.37
C PRO A 327 12.35 14.20 3.94
N GLU A 328 13.38 14.51 3.15
CA GLU A 328 13.25 14.92 1.76
C GLU A 328 12.59 13.83 0.89
N THR A 329 13.08 12.60 0.98
CA THR A 329 12.54 11.48 0.21
C THR A 329 11.08 11.20 0.58
N GLN A 330 10.74 11.28 1.86
CA GLN A 330 9.38 11.06 2.36
C GLN A 330 8.39 12.06 1.77
N ILE A 331 8.73 13.34 1.71
CA ILE A 331 7.86 14.35 1.09
C ILE A 331 7.78 14.17 -0.42
N GLN A 332 8.90 13.94 -1.10
CA GLN A 332 8.91 13.75 -2.55
C GLN A 332 8.08 12.52 -2.95
N PHE A 333 8.19 11.43 -2.19
CA PHE A 333 7.39 10.23 -2.40
C PHE A 333 5.89 10.51 -2.16
N ALA A 334 5.52 11.13 -1.05
CA ALA A 334 4.14 11.44 -0.71
C ALA A 334 3.46 12.32 -1.76
N LEU A 335 4.17 13.32 -2.32
CA LEU A 335 3.70 14.20 -3.39
C LEU A 335 3.40 13.45 -4.70
N LYS A 336 3.94 12.25 -4.92
CA LYS A 336 3.68 11.41 -6.11
C LYS A 336 2.70 10.28 -5.81
N LYS A 337 2.89 9.58 -4.68
CA LYS A 337 2.13 8.39 -4.30
C LYS A 337 0.70 8.70 -3.88
N GLY A 338 0.46 9.89 -3.32
CA GLY A 338 -0.83 10.25 -2.74
C GLY A 338 -0.99 9.86 -1.29
N SER A 339 -0.08 9.08 -0.72
CA SER A 339 -0.06 8.66 0.69
C SER A 339 0.44 9.75 1.63
N ILE A 340 0.40 9.46 2.93
CA ILE A 340 0.93 10.33 3.98
C ILE A 340 2.36 9.88 4.31
N PRO A 341 3.33 10.81 4.55
CA PRO A 341 4.63 10.45 5.08
C PRO A 341 4.50 9.67 6.38
N VAL A 342 5.35 8.65 6.57
CA VAL A 342 5.35 7.87 7.82
C VAL A 342 6.02 8.63 8.96
N ARG A 343 6.91 9.59 8.63
CA ARG A 343 7.61 10.46 9.58
C ARG A 343 6.76 11.68 9.94
N SER A 344 6.69 12.00 11.23
CA SER A 344 5.99 13.17 11.77
C SER A 344 6.83 14.46 11.77
N ASP A 345 8.14 14.36 11.51
CA ASP A 345 9.12 15.46 11.53
C ASP A 345 9.44 16.01 10.12
N VAL A 346 8.55 15.82 9.17
CA VAL A 346 8.68 16.33 7.80
C VAL A 346 7.80 17.56 7.57
N ASP A 347 8.25 18.49 6.73
CA ASP A 347 7.43 19.61 6.30
C ASP A 347 6.33 19.16 5.34
N THR A 348 5.10 19.19 5.79
CA THR A 348 3.91 18.75 5.04
C THR A 348 3.14 19.89 4.39
N SER A 349 3.66 21.11 4.41
CA SER A 349 2.99 22.31 3.87
C SER A 349 2.68 22.22 2.36
N ALA A 350 3.49 21.45 1.61
CA ALA A 350 3.29 21.23 0.19
C ALA A 350 2.23 20.14 -0.14
N LEU A 351 1.73 19.41 0.85
CA LEU A 351 0.72 18.38 0.64
C LEU A 351 -0.66 19.01 0.41
N ASP A 352 -1.44 18.41 -0.48
CA ASP A 352 -2.77 18.89 -0.86
C ASP A 352 -3.83 18.74 0.24
N ALA A 353 -5.02 19.31 0.02
CA ALA A 353 -6.12 19.30 0.99
C ALA A 353 -6.55 17.87 1.41
N CYS A 354 -6.51 16.89 0.51
CA CYS A 354 -6.85 15.50 0.82
C CYS A 354 -5.80 14.85 1.72
N ALA A 355 -4.51 15.08 1.47
CA ALA A 355 -3.45 14.60 2.35
C ALA A 355 -3.53 15.27 3.73
N GLN A 356 -3.78 16.59 3.78
CA GLN A 356 -4.01 17.31 5.04
C GLN A 356 -5.22 16.75 5.82
N LYS A 357 -6.30 16.36 5.11
CA LYS A 357 -7.46 15.69 5.73
C LYS A 357 -7.05 14.33 6.31
N GLY A 358 -6.28 13.53 5.58
CA GLY A 358 -5.75 12.25 6.05
C GLY A 358 -4.84 12.38 7.27
N MET A 359 -3.97 13.39 7.29
CA MET A 359 -3.11 13.67 8.45
C MET A 359 -3.91 14.00 9.71
N ARG A 360 -5.04 14.71 9.57
CA ARG A 360 -5.94 14.95 10.72
C ARG A 360 -6.55 13.67 11.27
N TYR A 361 -6.94 12.72 10.39
CA TYR A 361 -7.39 11.39 10.82
C TYR A 361 -6.29 10.61 11.53
N VAL A 362 -5.05 10.66 11.03
CA VAL A 362 -3.90 10.00 11.67
C VAL A 362 -3.53 10.65 13.01
N ALA A 363 -3.74 11.95 13.15
CA ALA A 363 -3.50 12.65 14.43
C ALA A 363 -4.55 12.32 15.50
N ASP A 364 -5.78 11.99 15.11
CA ASP A 364 -6.85 11.60 16.02
C ASP A 364 -6.86 10.09 16.26
N LYS A 365 -6.34 9.68 17.43
CA LYS A 365 -6.25 8.25 17.82
C LYS A 365 -7.61 7.54 17.82
N ALA A 366 -8.72 8.25 18.05
CA ALA A 366 -10.05 7.65 18.04
C ALA A 366 -10.52 7.28 16.63
N GLN A 367 -9.96 7.92 15.61
CA GLN A 367 -10.26 7.65 14.21
C GLN A 367 -9.37 6.55 13.60
N GLN A 368 -8.25 6.22 14.24
CA GLN A 368 -7.29 5.25 13.70
C GLN A 368 -7.82 3.83 13.80
N MET A 369 -8.00 3.17 12.66
CA MET A 369 -8.32 1.74 12.58
C MET A 369 -7.18 1.01 11.87
N PRO A 370 -6.52 0.03 12.52
CA PRO A 370 -5.52 -0.78 11.83
C PRO A 370 -6.11 -1.51 10.63
N SER A 371 -5.38 -1.60 9.53
CA SER A 371 -5.82 -2.34 8.35
C SER A 371 -6.02 -3.83 8.62
N GLY A 372 -6.71 -4.51 7.72
CA GLY A 372 -6.89 -5.97 7.80
C GLY A 372 -5.56 -6.72 7.89
N ASP A 373 -4.55 -6.30 7.11
CA ASP A 373 -3.20 -6.90 7.12
C ASP A 373 -2.47 -6.74 8.47
N MET A 374 -2.81 -5.72 9.26
CA MET A 374 -2.27 -5.54 10.61
C MET A 374 -3.00 -6.40 11.64
N LEU A 375 -4.30 -6.68 11.41
CA LEU A 375 -5.16 -7.40 12.36
C LEU A 375 -5.17 -8.91 12.16
N ALA A 376 -5.18 -9.38 10.92
CA ALA A 376 -5.38 -10.79 10.59
C ALA A 376 -4.24 -11.37 9.74
N PRO A 377 -3.96 -12.68 9.86
CA PRO A 377 -3.01 -13.37 8.98
C PRO A 377 -3.47 -13.38 7.52
N PRO A 378 -2.53 -13.49 6.55
CA PRO A 378 -2.85 -13.52 5.12
C PRO A 378 -3.86 -14.61 4.73
N ALA A 379 -3.83 -15.77 5.37
CA ALA A 379 -4.78 -16.87 5.14
C ALA A 379 -6.22 -16.46 5.48
N THR A 380 -6.43 -15.81 6.63
CA THR A 380 -7.75 -15.29 7.04
C THR A 380 -8.24 -14.22 6.06
N ILE A 381 -7.37 -13.28 5.68
CA ILE A 381 -7.71 -12.23 4.72
C ILE A 381 -8.12 -12.83 3.37
N GLY A 382 -7.37 -13.82 2.87
CA GLY A 382 -7.68 -14.52 1.62
C GLY A 382 -9.03 -15.25 1.66
N ALA A 383 -9.32 -15.97 2.75
CA ALA A 383 -10.59 -16.67 2.91
C ALA A 383 -11.80 -15.71 3.00
N LEU A 384 -11.65 -14.58 3.69
CA LEU A 384 -12.67 -13.52 3.72
C LEU A 384 -12.85 -12.90 2.33
N GLN A 385 -11.76 -12.65 1.61
CA GLN A 385 -11.79 -12.13 0.24
C GLN A 385 -12.57 -13.04 -0.71
N ASP A 386 -12.37 -14.35 -0.63
CA ASP A 386 -13.12 -15.32 -1.42
C ASP A 386 -14.61 -15.32 -1.08
N ALA A 387 -14.97 -15.23 0.20
CA ALA A 387 -16.37 -15.13 0.63
C ALA A 387 -17.04 -13.84 0.13
N ILE A 388 -16.35 -12.71 0.22
CA ILE A 388 -16.82 -11.40 -0.26
C ILE A 388 -17.02 -11.42 -1.77
N SER A 389 -16.04 -11.94 -2.52
CA SER A 389 -16.11 -12.03 -3.98
C SER A 389 -17.24 -12.95 -4.42
N GLN A 390 -17.45 -14.07 -3.76
CA GLN A 390 -18.58 -14.94 -4.05
C GLN A 390 -19.90 -14.22 -3.79
N TYR A 391 -20.03 -13.50 -2.66
CA TYR A 391 -21.22 -12.72 -2.35
C TYR A 391 -21.51 -11.65 -3.40
N TRP A 392 -20.49 -10.90 -3.83
CA TRP A 392 -20.62 -9.88 -4.86
C TRP A 392 -21.09 -10.43 -6.20
N ASN A 393 -20.52 -11.57 -6.63
CA ASN A 393 -20.66 -12.09 -7.99
C ASN A 393 -21.83 -13.10 -8.17
N THR A 394 -22.49 -13.55 -7.09
CA THR A 394 -23.59 -14.52 -7.16
C THR A 394 -24.88 -13.95 -6.58
N ASN A 395 -25.95 -14.74 -6.61
CA ASN A 395 -27.24 -14.41 -5.98
C ASN A 395 -27.32 -14.83 -4.50
N MET A 396 -26.16 -15.03 -3.84
CA MET A 396 -26.07 -15.34 -2.41
C MET A 396 -26.83 -14.28 -1.61
N SER A 397 -27.66 -14.70 -0.66
CA SER A 397 -28.38 -13.84 0.27
C SER A 397 -27.43 -13.28 1.35
N ALA A 398 -27.85 -12.21 2.03
CA ALA A 398 -27.10 -11.66 3.15
C ALA A 398 -26.98 -12.67 4.32
N ASP A 399 -27.99 -13.53 4.52
CA ASP A 399 -27.96 -14.58 5.54
C ASP A 399 -26.93 -15.67 5.22
N GLU A 400 -26.88 -16.13 3.98
CA GLU A 400 -25.90 -17.11 3.51
C GLU A 400 -24.47 -16.54 3.59
N PHE A 401 -24.28 -15.29 3.18
CA PHE A 401 -22.99 -14.60 3.29
C PHE A 401 -22.57 -14.45 4.75
N SER A 402 -23.46 -14.03 5.63
CA SER A 402 -23.24 -13.92 7.08
C SER A 402 -22.80 -15.28 7.67
N ALA A 403 -23.50 -16.37 7.31
CA ALA A 403 -23.15 -17.72 7.75
C ALA A 403 -21.78 -18.17 7.21
N LYS A 404 -21.46 -17.82 5.96
CA LYS A 404 -20.18 -18.14 5.33
C LYS A 404 -19.01 -17.40 6.00
N VAL A 405 -19.14 -16.10 6.25
CA VAL A 405 -18.12 -15.32 6.98
C VAL A 405 -17.90 -15.90 8.39
N ALA A 406 -18.99 -16.19 9.12
CA ALA A 406 -18.88 -16.82 10.44
C ALA A 406 -18.15 -18.18 10.40
N ALA A 407 -18.36 -18.98 9.34
CA ALA A 407 -17.64 -20.25 9.16
C ALA A 407 -16.16 -20.03 8.88
N VAL A 408 -15.81 -19.05 8.02
CA VAL A 408 -14.41 -18.67 7.76
C VAL A 408 -13.71 -18.27 9.06
N LEU A 409 -14.33 -17.40 9.88
CA LEU A 409 -13.72 -16.93 11.12
C LEU A 409 -13.45 -18.09 12.09
N LYS A 410 -14.39 -19.03 12.23
CA LYS A 410 -14.21 -20.23 13.07
C LYS A 410 -13.11 -21.17 12.59
N SER A 411 -12.92 -21.30 11.27
CA SER A 411 -11.89 -22.19 10.72
C SER A 411 -10.47 -21.64 10.88
N GLN A 412 -10.34 -20.39 11.28
CA GLN A 412 -9.05 -19.70 11.48
C GLN A 412 -8.71 -19.46 12.96
N GLU A 413 -9.54 -20.00 13.87
CA GLU A 413 -9.22 -20.08 15.31
C GLU A 413 -8.15 -21.15 15.57
#